data_7a04b306847f4a86e1c5d04cacc1790b
#
_entry.id   7a04b306847f4a86e1c5d04cacc1790b
#
_cell.length_a   1.000
_cell.length_b   1.000
_cell.length_c   1.000
_cell.angle_alpha   90.00
_cell.angle_beta   90.00
_cell.angle_gamma   90.00
#
_symmetry.space_group_name_H-M   'P 1'
#
loop_
_entity.id
_entity.type
_entity.pdbx_description
1 polymer ?
#
loop_
_entity_poly.entity_id
_entity_poly.type
_entity_poly.pdbx_seq_one_letter_code
_entity_poly.pdbx_strand_id
1 'polypeptide(L)'
;MFDTKANWLHFLVTDVTETTLPLGAYTDTKQYIGPYPPKGTGEHPYRLEVFALKAAPDKVSGKMNAKGNYEKIVKSLDIAGGEEGNILLRGYIDGLYAYGNDTAE
;
A
#
# COMPACT_ATOMS: atom_id res chain seq x y z
N MET A 1 0.42 -0.87 1.01
CA MET A 1 1.83 -1.06 1.46
C MET A 1 2.75 -1.13 0.26
N PHE A 2 3.85 -0.47 0.32
CA PHE A 2 4.82 -0.48 -0.77
C PHE A 2 6.25 -0.49 -0.24
N ASP A 3 7.15 -1.08 -1.03
CA ASP A 3 8.59 -1.05 -0.80
C ASP A 3 9.12 0.30 -1.29
N THR A 4 9.58 1.15 -0.38
CA THR A 4 10.03 2.50 -0.73
C THR A 4 11.38 2.51 -1.45
N LYS A 5 12.19 1.47 -1.29
CA LYS A 5 13.46 1.34 -1.99
C LYS A 5 13.29 0.93 -3.45
N ALA A 6 12.37 0.00 -3.71
CA ALA A 6 12.10 -0.52 -5.04
C ALA A 6 10.91 0.16 -5.73
N ASN A 7 10.12 0.95 -5.01
CA ASN A 7 8.86 1.54 -5.47
C ASN A 7 7.90 0.47 -5.99
N TRP A 8 7.70 -0.56 -5.20
CA TRP A 8 6.92 -1.75 -5.56
C TRP A 8 5.71 -1.90 -4.66
N LEU A 9 4.52 -2.04 -5.25
CA LEU A 9 3.27 -2.15 -4.51
C LEU A 9 3.02 -3.59 -4.06
N HIS A 10 2.75 -3.78 -2.76
CA HIS A 10 2.49 -5.08 -2.16
C HIS A 10 1.09 -5.24 -1.57
N PHE A 11 0.39 -4.15 -1.30
CA PHE A 11 -0.92 -4.20 -0.66
C PHE A 11 -1.74 -2.97 -1.02
N LEU A 12 -2.96 -3.22 -1.46
CA LEU A 12 -3.92 -2.16 -1.76
C LEU A 12 -5.33 -2.65 -1.45
N VAL A 13 -6.00 -1.96 -0.55
CA VAL A 13 -7.41 -2.21 -0.19
C VAL A 13 -8.14 -0.89 -0.17
N THR A 14 -9.35 -0.89 -0.69
CA THR A 14 -10.25 0.27 -0.71
C THR A 14 -11.51 -0.03 0.10
N ASP A 15 -12.30 1.00 0.35
CA ASP A 15 -13.60 0.90 1.02
C ASP A 15 -13.52 0.32 2.45
N VAL A 16 -12.40 0.60 3.14
CA VAL A 16 -12.24 0.21 4.55
C VAL A 16 -13.05 1.16 5.41
N THR A 17 -13.97 0.63 6.19
CA THR A 17 -14.86 1.41 7.06
C THR A 17 -14.55 1.23 8.55
N GLU A 18 -13.83 0.16 8.90
CA GLU A 18 -13.43 -0.10 10.27
C GLU A 18 -12.14 0.65 10.63
N THR A 19 -12.07 1.15 11.86
CA THR A 19 -10.87 1.78 12.39
C THR A 19 -9.93 0.79 13.09
N THR A 20 -10.42 -0.41 13.38
CA THR A 20 -9.64 -1.50 13.98
C THR A 20 -9.86 -2.75 13.15
N LEU A 21 -8.76 -3.38 12.72
CA LEU A 21 -8.81 -4.58 11.88
C LEU A 21 -8.29 -5.79 12.66
N PRO A 22 -8.91 -6.97 12.50
CA PRO A 22 -8.40 -8.19 13.12
C PRO A 22 -7.08 -8.61 12.47
N LEU A 23 -6.28 -9.35 13.21
CA LEU A 23 -5.06 -9.97 12.68
C LEU A 23 -5.43 -10.87 11.49
N GLY A 24 -4.69 -10.75 10.40
CA GLY A 24 -4.95 -11.52 9.18
C GLY A 24 -6.01 -10.93 8.25
N ALA A 25 -6.53 -9.74 8.56
CA ALA A 25 -7.45 -9.06 7.65
C ALA A 25 -6.77 -8.76 6.32
N TYR A 26 -7.52 -8.93 5.23
CA TYR A 26 -7.06 -8.60 3.87
C TYR A 26 -5.80 -9.36 3.43
N THR A 27 -5.74 -10.66 3.72
CA THR A 27 -4.62 -11.52 3.30
C THR A 27 -4.83 -12.17 1.92
N ASP A 28 -5.91 -11.84 1.23
CA ASP A 28 -6.17 -12.33 -0.14
C ASP A 28 -5.06 -11.88 -1.08
N THR A 29 -4.55 -12.80 -1.92
CA THR A 29 -3.44 -12.51 -2.85
C THR A 29 -3.76 -11.47 -3.91
N LYS A 30 -5.03 -11.14 -4.13
CA LYS A 30 -5.42 -10.04 -5.00
C LYS A 30 -5.21 -8.68 -4.35
N GLN A 31 -5.11 -8.65 -3.02
CA GLN A 31 -4.99 -7.42 -2.23
C GLN A 31 -3.64 -7.31 -1.53
N TYR A 32 -2.99 -8.43 -1.26
CA TYR A 32 -1.78 -8.48 -0.45
C TYR A 32 -0.76 -9.45 -1.03
N ILE A 33 0.44 -8.94 -1.27
CA ILE A 33 1.64 -9.72 -1.58
C ILE A 33 2.65 -9.35 -0.49
N GLY A 34 3.05 -10.32 0.34
CA GLY A 34 4.00 -10.08 1.42
C GLY A 34 5.34 -9.54 0.93
N PRO A 35 6.14 -8.95 1.83
CA PRO A 35 7.45 -8.44 1.45
C PRO A 35 8.37 -9.56 0.95
N TYR A 36 8.99 -9.34 -0.19
CA TYR A 36 9.89 -10.31 -0.80
C TYR A 36 11.05 -9.59 -1.50
N PRO A 37 11.96 -8.96 -0.72
CA PRO A 37 13.09 -8.27 -1.32
C PRO A 37 14.05 -9.27 -1.97
N PRO A 38 14.66 -8.92 -3.11
CA PRO A 38 15.62 -9.80 -3.76
C PRO A 38 16.82 -10.12 -2.86
N LYS A 39 17.32 -11.33 -2.97
CA LYS A 39 18.50 -11.78 -2.23
C LYS A 39 19.70 -10.86 -2.50
N GLY A 40 20.41 -10.46 -1.44
CA GLY A 40 21.59 -9.64 -1.56
C GLY A 40 21.34 -8.14 -1.72
N THR A 41 20.09 -7.68 -1.69
CA THR A 41 19.77 -6.25 -1.78
C THR A 41 19.65 -5.55 -0.42
N GLY A 42 19.80 -6.30 0.68
CA GLY A 42 19.74 -5.77 2.03
C GLY A 42 18.32 -5.51 2.51
N GLU A 43 18.19 -4.65 3.51
CA GLU A 43 16.90 -4.29 4.06
C GLU A 43 16.16 -3.33 3.13
N HIS A 44 14.85 -3.57 2.96
CA HIS A 44 13.96 -2.68 2.24
C HIS A 44 12.96 -2.07 3.21
N PRO A 45 12.79 -0.75 3.22
CA PRO A 45 11.72 -0.12 4.00
C PRO A 45 10.38 -0.35 3.30
N TYR A 46 9.41 -0.83 4.07
CA TYR A 46 8.03 -1.01 3.61
C TYR A 46 7.15 -0.02 4.34
N ARG A 47 6.35 0.72 3.59
CA ARG A 47 5.46 1.72 4.13
C ARG A 47 4.01 1.31 3.95
N LEU A 48 3.27 1.25 5.05
CA LEU A 48 1.83 1.11 5.03
C LEU A 48 1.22 2.50 5.22
N GLU A 49 0.52 2.99 4.20
CA GLU A 49 -0.17 4.27 4.26
C GLU A 49 -1.68 4.08 4.35
N VAL A 50 -2.33 4.95 5.11
CA VAL A 50 -3.78 5.02 5.24
C VAL A 50 -4.23 6.40 4.80
N PHE A 51 -5.27 6.44 3.98
CA PHE A 51 -5.85 7.67 3.46
C PHE A 51 -7.30 7.78 3.90
N ALA A 52 -7.67 8.88 4.54
CA ALA A 52 -9.06 9.21 4.80
C ALA A 52 -9.56 10.05 3.64
N LEU A 53 -10.61 9.57 2.98
CA LEU A 53 -11.16 10.21 1.79
C LEU A 53 -12.51 10.85 2.08
N LYS A 54 -12.79 11.96 1.41
CA LYS A 54 -14.08 12.66 1.51
C LYS A 54 -15.19 11.84 0.86
N ALA A 55 -14.91 11.17 -0.24
CA ALA A 55 -15.85 10.34 -1.00
C ALA A 55 -15.11 9.20 -1.68
N ALA A 56 -15.84 8.23 -2.20
CA ALA A 56 -15.23 7.17 -3.02
C ALA A 56 -14.58 7.80 -4.26
N PRO A 57 -13.31 7.46 -4.57
CA PRO A 57 -12.67 8.00 -5.76
C PRO A 57 -13.34 7.48 -7.03
N ASP A 58 -13.26 8.26 -8.12
CA ASP A 58 -13.85 7.87 -9.40
C ASP A 58 -13.23 6.57 -9.93
N LYS A 59 -11.94 6.40 -9.73
CA LYS A 59 -11.24 5.14 -10.01
C LYS A 59 -9.97 5.07 -9.15
N VAL A 60 -9.46 3.88 -8.92
CA VAL A 60 -8.15 3.67 -8.31
C VAL A 60 -7.21 3.17 -9.39
N SER A 61 -6.21 3.98 -9.73
CA SER A 61 -5.24 3.67 -10.77
C SER A 61 -3.95 3.18 -10.15
N GLY A 62 -3.48 2.02 -10.59
CA GLY A 62 -2.27 1.40 -10.07
C GLY A 62 -2.38 -0.10 -10.17
N LYS A 63 -1.26 -0.77 -10.14
CA LYS A 63 -1.20 -2.21 -10.35
C LYS A 63 -0.50 -2.88 -9.18
N MET A 64 -1.16 -3.87 -8.60
CA MET A 64 -0.56 -4.71 -7.56
C MET A 64 0.69 -5.42 -8.07
N ASN A 65 1.63 -5.68 -7.17
CA ASN A 65 2.85 -6.41 -7.44
C ASN A 65 3.61 -5.85 -8.65
N ALA A 66 3.74 -4.52 -8.69
CA ALA A 66 4.39 -3.83 -9.80
C ALA A 66 5.09 -2.56 -9.31
N LYS A 67 6.06 -2.11 -10.09
CA LYS A 67 6.88 -0.94 -9.81
C LYS A 67 6.20 0.34 -10.31
N GLY A 68 6.45 1.46 -9.62
CA GLY A 68 6.08 2.79 -10.11
C GLY A 68 4.60 3.12 -10.00
N ASN A 69 3.84 2.42 -9.15
CA ASN A 69 2.40 2.64 -9.06
C ASN A 69 1.96 3.55 -7.91
N TYR A 70 2.85 3.88 -6.99
CA TYR A 70 2.50 4.66 -5.81
C TYR A 70 1.88 6.01 -6.17
N GLU A 71 2.55 6.79 -7.00
CA GLU A 71 2.07 8.13 -7.39
C GLU A 71 0.76 8.08 -8.16
N LYS A 72 0.59 7.08 -9.02
CA LYS A 72 -0.66 6.88 -9.77
C LYS A 72 -1.82 6.61 -8.84
N ILE A 73 -1.60 5.80 -7.80
CA ILE A 73 -2.63 5.49 -6.81
C ILE A 73 -3.01 6.75 -6.04
N VAL A 74 -2.01 7.47 -5.49
CA VAL A 74 -2.28 8.67 -4.70
C VAL A 74 -3.03 9.71 -5.51
N LYS A 75 -2.64 9.96 -6.75
CA LYS A 75 -3.36 10.89 -7.63
C LYS A 75 -4.80 10.46 -7.85
N SER A 76 -5.04 9.17 -8.05
CA SER A 76 -6.40 8.67 -8.30
C SER A 76 -7.28 8.77 -7.06
N LEU A 77 -6.72 8.56 -5.87
CA LEU A 77 -7.46 8.69 -4.62
C LEU A 77 -7.91 10.13 -4.36
N ASP A 78 -7.16 11.11 -4.85
CA ASP A 78 -7.46 12.52 -4.65
C ASP A 78 -8.55 13.07 -5.56
N ILE A 79 -9.06 12.27 -6.48
CA ILE A 79 -10.08 12.69 -7.46
C ILE A 79 -11.40 11.96 -7.20
N ALA A 80 -12.45 12.72 -6.92
CA ALA A 80 -13.81 12.20 -6.80
C ALA A 80 -14.80 13.19 -7.44
N GLY A 81 -15.73 12.66 -8.23
CA GLY A 81 -16.66 13.50 -8.97
C GLY A 81 -15.97 14.44 -9.97
N GLY A 82 -14.82 14.03 -10.50
CA GLY A 82 -14.00 14.84 -11.41
C GLY A 82 -13.23 15.98 -10.75
N GLU A 83 -13.26 16.10 -9.42
CA GLU A 83 -12.61 17.16 -8.66
C GLU A 83 -11.48 16.64 -7.80
N GLU A 84 -10.38 17.41 -7.69
CA GLU A 84 -9.26 17.15 -6.80
C GLU A 84 -9.58 17.53 -5.35
N GLY A 85 -8.72 17.10 -4.41
CA GLY A 85 -8.86 17.46 -3.00
C GLY A 85 -9.66 16.43 -2.19
N ASN A 86 -9.79 15.21 -2.70
CA ASN A 86 -10.54 14.16 -2.04
C ASN A 86 -9.80 13.54 -0.83
N ILE A 87 -8.49 13.65 -0.76
CA ILE A 87 -7.71 13.15 0.37
C ILE A 87 -7.77 14.16 1.51
N LEU A 88 -8.38 13.78 2.63
CA LEU A 88 -8.53 14.62 3.81
C LEU A 88 -7.36 14.50 4.76
N LEU A 89 -6.93 13.27 5.02
CA LEU A 89 -5.83 12.96 5.96
C LEU A 89 -5.05 11.78 5.44
N ARG A 90 -3.76 11.75 5.82
CA ARG A 90 -2.84 10.65 5.50
C ARG A 90 -2.05 10.27 6.75
N GLY A 91 -1.78 8.99 6.89
CA GLY A 91 -0.91 8.49 7.95
C GLY A 91 -0.11 7.32 7.45
N TYR A 92 1.03 7.04 8.06
CA TYR A 92 1.83 5.89 7.65
C TYR A 92 2.61 5.30 8.81
N ILE A 93 3.03 4.04 8.62
CA ILE A 93 3.98 3.34 9.46
C ILE A 93 4.99 2.64 8.56
N ASP A 94 6.25 2.65 8.96
CA ASP A 94 7.34 2.02 8.22
C ASP A 94 7.87 0.80 8.98
N GLY A 95 8.29 -0.22 8.21
CA GLY A 95 8.98 -1.38 8.73
C GLY A 95 10.11 -1.77 7.80
N LEU A 96 11.07 -2.52 8.31
CA LEU A 96 12.20 -3.02 7.54
C LEU A 96 12.10 -4.52 7.36
N TYR A 97 12.42 -5.00 6.17
CA TYR A 97 12.43 -6.42 5.85
C TYR A 97 13.53 -6.73 4.85
N ALA A 98 14.26 -7.82 5.07
CA ALA A 98 15.31 -8.29 4.17
C ALA A 98 15.04 -9.74 3.77
N TYR A 99 15.65 -10.18 2.68
CA TYR A 99 15.57 -11.57 2.25
C TYR A 99 16.00 -12.52 3.39
N GLY A 100 15.17 -13.49 3.69
CA GLY A 100 15.44 -14.50 4.71
C GLY A 100 14.97 -14.16 6.12
N ASN A 101 14.41 -12.98 6.37
CA ASN A 101 13.92 -12.61 7.70
C ASN A 101 12.82 -13.55 8.21
N ASP A 102 11.99 -14.08 7.33
CA ASP A 102 10.92 -15.01 7.66
C ASP A 102 11.42 -16.43 7.92
N THR A 103 12.67 -16.73 7.66
CA THR A 103 13.29 -18.03 7.91
C THR A 103 14.11 -18.07 9.20
N ALA A 104 14.13 -16.99 9.95
CA ALA A 104 14.95 -16.84 11.15
C ALA A 104 14.37 -17.55 12.40
N GLU A 105 13.39 -18.32 12.24
CA GLU A 105 12.67 -18.99 13.33
C GLU A 105 13.39 -20.21 13.88
#